data_f4ac32e9fed31c2d860221fac0df0cbf
#
_entry.id   f4ac32e9fed31c2d860221fac0df0cbf
#
_cell.length_a   1.000
_cell.length_b   1.000
_cell.length_c   1.000
_cell.angle_alpha   90.00
_cell.angle_beta   90.00
_cell.angle_gamma   90.00
#
_symmetry.space_group_name_H-M   'P 1'
#
loop_
_entity.id
_entity.type
_entity.pdbx_description
1 polymer ?
#
loop_
_entity_poly.entity_id
_entity_poly.type
_entity_poly.pdbx_seq_one_letter_code
_entity_poly.pdbx_strand_id
1 'polypeptide(L)'
;LFSRIDFSTILKSKKPKVKFRTLSEIIDSDTLRVLHDHNAINYFSYRGHVMGFHYDMATELAKHLGVKMKVMLCNNFDEAFELVNKGEVDLVAMNLSVTPERSQRVSFTIPYSVSRQVLVQRKPANWQQLTRNELMQRMIRFPGDLARKEIYVQAGTIHEQRLINLCKEIGDTIYVKIIPGYSTEQLISMVANGTIDFTVSDEDVAMLNETFYENLDIQTPLSVRYDLAWAVAKGNSTLLDTVNLWL
;
A
#
# COMPACT_ATOMS: atom_id res chain seq x y z
N LEU A 1 18.67 27.94 -43.86
CA LEU A 1 17.24 27.67 -43.65
C LEU A 1 17.12 26.69 -42.44
N PHE A 2 17.08 27.22 -41.21
CA PHE A 2 16.76 26.43 -40.02
C PHE A 2 15.27 26.63 -39.75
N SER A 3 14.45 25.62 -40.01
CA SER A 3 13.05 25.61 -39.60
C SER A 3 12.96 25.57 -38.08
N ARG A 4 12.33 26.57 -37.46
CA ARG A 4 11.96 26.57 -36.03
C ARG A 4 11.03 25.40 -35.80
N ILE A 5 11.47 24.45 -35.01
CA ILE A 5 10.59 23.42 -34.46
C ILE A 5 9.75 24.10 -33.40
N ASP A 6 8.45 24.18 -33.63
CA ASP A 6 7.49 24.76 -32.69
C ASP A 6 7.19 23.72 -31.57
N PHE A 7 7.84 23.91 -30.42
CA PHE A 7 7.68 23.08 -29.23
C PHE A 7 6.31 23.24 -28.54
N SER A 8 5.48 24.18 -28.97
CA SER A 8 4.14 24.41 -28.36
C SER A 8 3.14 23.29 -28.65
N THR A 9 3.39 22.48 -29.66
CA THR A 9 2.48 21.40 -30.10
C THR A 9 2.75 20.08 -29.40
N ILE A 10 3.91 19.92 -28.75
CA ILE A 10 4.32 18.65 -28.11
C ILE A 10 3.81 18.53 -26.65
N LEU A 11 3.41 19.63 -26.02
CA LEU A 11 3.04 19.67 -24.59
C LEU A 11 1.53 19.64 -24.30
N LYS A 12 0.68 19.32 -25.28
CA LYS A 12 -0.73 19.01 -25.01
C LYS A 12 -0.93 17.50 -24.89
N SER A 13 -0.30 16.85 -23.91
CA SER A 13 -0.82 15.59 -23.41
C SER A 13 -2.19 15.90 -22.81
N LYS A 14 -3.28 15.55 -23.50
CA LYS A 14 -4.62 15.61 -22.94
C LYS A 14 -4.58 14.76 -21.68
N LYS A 15 -4.69 15.40 -20.50
CA LYS A 15 -4.91 14.67 -19.25
C LYS A 15 -6.07 13.71 -19.50
N PRO A 16 -5.92 12.42 -19.18
CA PRO A 16 -7.00 11.47 -19.39
C PRO A 16 -8.26 12.02 -18.72
N LYS A 17 -9.37 12.04 -19.45
CA LYS A 17 -10.64 12.55 -18.93
C LYS A 17 -11.11 11.59 -17.86
N VAL A 18 -11.05 12.02 -16.59
CA VAL A 18 -11.55 11.24 -15.46
C VAL A 18 -13.03 10.98 -15.69
N LYS A 19 -13.43 9.72 -15.57
CA LYS A 19 -14.80 9.26 -15.67
C LYS A 19 -15.14 8.53 -14.38
N PHE A 20 -16.28 8.81 -13.77
CA PHE A 20 -16.76 8.11 -12.58
C PHE A 20 -18.27 8.06 -12.58
N ARG A 21 -18.84 7.16 -11.81
CA ARG A 21 -20.28 7.17 -11.50
C ARG A 21 -20.53 8.08 -10.31
N THR A 22 -21.61 8.85 -10.42
CA THR A 22 -22.14 9.62 -9.30
C THR A 22 -22.77 8.70 -8.25
N LEU A 23 -22.97 9.20 -7.04
CA LEU A 23 -23.67 8.43 -5.98
C LEU A 23 -25.08 7.98 -6.43
N SER A 24 -25.82 8.82 -7.15
CA SER A 24 -27.14 8.45 -7.71
C SER A 24 -27.03 7.27 -8.66
N GLU A 25 -26.08 7.28 -9.60
CA GLU A 25 -25.85 6.17 -10.55
C GLU A 25 -25.43 4.87 -9.85
N ILE A 26 -24.72 4.96 -8.72
CA ILE A 26 -24.36 3.80 -7.89
C ILE A 26 -25.62 3.21 -7.24
N ILE A 27 -26.46 4.05 -6.65
CA ILE A 27 -27.72 3.64 -6.00
C ILE A 27 -28.70 3.07 -7.05
N ASP A 28 -28.90 3.77 -8.17
CA ASP A 28 -29.80 3.36 -9.24
C ASP A 28 -29.40 2.00 -9.86
N SER A 29 -28.10 1.70 -9.88
CA SER A 29 -27.58 0.40 -10.37
C SER A 29 -27.58 -0.69 -9.32
N ASP A 30 -28.02 -0.45 -8.08
CA ASP A 30 -27.98 -1.39 -6.94
C ASP A 30 -26.58 -2.01 -6.74
N THR A 31 -25.51 -1.27 -7.07
CA THR A 31 -24.16 -1.87 -7.03
C THR A 31 -23.06 -0.85 -6.75
N LEU A 32 -22.30 -1.07 -5.67
CA LEU A 32 -21.02 -0.41 -5.39
C LEU A 32 -19.87 -1.33 -5.86
N ARG A 33 -19.03 -0.87 -6.78
CA ARG A 33 -17.87 -1.61 -7.27
C ARG A 33 -16.65 -1.21 -6.46
N VAL A 34 -16.13 -2.15 -5.68
CA VAL A 34 -15.01 -1.92 -4.77
C VAL A 34 -13.80 -2.73 -5.22
N LEU A 35 -12.66 -2.07 -5.27
CA LEU A 35 -11.39 -2.69 -5.60
C LEU A 35 -10.59 -2.93 -4.31
N HIS A 36 -10.14 -4.17 -4.14
CA HIS A 36 -9.27 -4.61 -3.05
C HIS A 36 -7.98 -5.19 -3.59
N ASP A 37 -6.94 -5.21 -2.79
CA ASP A 37 -5.76 -6.03 -2.98
C ASP A 37 -5.92 -7.37 -2.24
N HIS A 38 -5.36 -8.43 -2.81
CA HIS A 38 -5.39 -9.75 -2.19
C HIS A 38 -4.20 -9.90 -1.23
N ASN A 39 -4.50 -9.87 0.06
CA ASN A 39 -3.54 -10.11 1.14
C ASN A 39 -4.28 -10.52 2.43
N ALA A 40 -3.56 -10.95 3.46
CA ALA A 40 -4.13 -11.49 4.69
C ALA A 40 -4.86 -10.46 5.57
N ILE A 41 -4.78 -9.16 5.26
CA ILE A 41 -5.49 -8.09 5.98
C ILE A 41 -6.73 -7.63 5.21
N ASN A 42 -6.57 -7.36 3.91
CA ASN A 42 -7.54 -6.59 3.14
C ASN A 42 -8.64 -7.44 2.52
N TYR A 43 -8.23 -8.57 1.90
CA TYR A 43 -9.15 -9.50 1.23
C TYR A 43 -8.50 -10.87 1.08
N PHE A 44 -9.04 -11.89 1.70
CA PHE A 44 -8.57 -13.27 1.61
C PHE A 44 -9.72 -14.27 1.74
N SER A 45 -9.47 -15.54 1.37
CA SER A 45 -10.43 -16.62 1.55
C SER A 45 -9.93 -17.58 2.63
N TYR A 46 -10.77 -17.85 3.62
CA TYR A 46 -10.52 -18.83 4.66
C TYR A 46 -11.70 -19.80 4.79
N ARG A 47 -11.45 -21.10 4.60
CA ARG A 47 -12.46 -22.17 4.66
C ARG A 47 -13.69 -21.90 3.77
N GLY A 48 -13.48 -21.30 2.60
CA GLY A 48 -14.54 -20.99 1.65
C GLY A 48 -15.33 -19.70 1.93
N HIS A 49 -14.96 -18.96 2.98
CA HIS A 49 -15.53 -17.65 3.31
C HIS A 49 -14.54 -16.55 2.94
N VAL A 50 -15.04 -15.50 2.32
CA VAL A 50 -14.27 -14.28 2.07
C VAL A 50 -14.24 -13.47 3.35
N MET A 51 -13.05 -13.00 3.73
CA MET A 51 -12.78 -12.22 4.93
C MET A 51 -11.75 -11.14 4.61
N GLY A 52 -11.65 -10.14 5.47
CA GLY A 52 -10.63 -9.10 5.41
C GLY A 52 -11.15 -7.78 5.96
N PHE A 53 -10.29 -7.02 6.62
CA PHE A 53 -10.68 -5.78 7.29
C PHE A 53 -11.34 -4.79 6.31
N HIS A 54 -10.71 -4.55 5.15
CA HIS A 54 -11.29 -3.64 4.16
C HIS A 54 -12.50 -4.23 3.44
N TYR A 55 -12.53 -5.55 3.23
CA TYR A 55 -13.69 -6.23 2.67
C TYR A 55 -14.91 -6.09 3.59
N ASP A 56 -14.74 -6.32 4.89
CA ASP A 56 -15.81 -6.24 5.87
C ASP A 56 -16.30 -4.78 6.01
N MET A 57 -15.39 -3.81 6.12
CA MET A 57 -15.74 -2.40 6.13
C MET A 57 -16.51 -1.97 4.86
N ALA A 58 -16.02 -2.35 3.67
CA ALA A 58 -16.69 -1.98 2.41
C ALA A 58 -18.05 -2.67 2.27
N THR A 59 -18.21 -3.88 2.83
CA THR A 59 -19.50 -4.57 2.90
C THR A 59 -20.49 -3.80 3.76
N GLU A 60 -20.07 -3.30 4.91
CA GLU A 60 -20.93 -2.48 5.79
C GLU A 60 -21.26 -1.12 5.13
N LEU A 61 -20.31 -0.50 4.42
CA LEU A 61 -20.58 0.70 3.63
C LEU A 61 -21.65 0.43 2.55
N ALA A 62 -21.53 -0.67 1.79
CA ALA A 62 -22.51 -1.03 0.77
C ALA A 62 -23.92 -1.26 1.37
N LYS A 63 -24.00 -1.93 2.52
CA LYS A 63 -25.25 -2.08 3.29
C LYS A 63 -25.81 -0.73 3.74
N HIS A 64 -24.98 0.18 4.22
CA HIS A 64 -25.39 1.53 4.61
C HIS A 64 -25.98 2.32 3.42
N LEU A 65 -25.39 2.14 2.23
CA LEU A 65 -25.89 2.75 0.98
C LEU A 65 -27.14 2.03 0.41
N GLY A 66 -27.50 0.87 0.95
CA GLY A 66 -28.61 0.06 0.47
C GLY A 66 -28.35 -0.64 -0.88
N VAL A 67 -27.08 -0.90 -1.22
CA VAL A 67 -26.65 -1.50 -2.49
C VAL A 67 -25.83 -2.77 -2.28
N LYS A 68 -25.70 -3.58 -3.34
CA LYS A 68 -24.81 -4.75 -3.35
C LYS A 68 -23.37 -4.35 -3.59
N MET A 69 -22.42 -5.04 -2.97
CA MET A 69 -21.02 -4.87 -3.26
C MET A 69 -20.57 -5.82 -4.38
N LYS A 70 -19.84 -5.28 -5.36
CA LYS A 70 -19.13 -6.05 -6.39
C LYS A 70 -17.64 -5.86 -6.19
N VAL A 71 -16.93 -6.95 -5.85
CA VAL A 71 -15.49 -6.96 -5.62
C VAL A 71 -14.72 -7.06 -6.92
N MET A 72 -13.65 -6.29 -7.04
CA MET A 72 -12.58 -6.44 -8.02
C MET A 72 -11.25 -6.53 -7.28
N LEU A 73 -10.30 -7.29 -7.83
CA LEU A 73 -8.98 -7.49 -7.21
C LEU A 73 -7.89 -6.93 -8.10
N CYS A 74 -6.98 -6.17 -7.49
CA CYS A 74 -5.79 -5.65 -8.15
C CYS A 74 -4.69 -5.42 -7.10
N ASN A 75 -3.51 -6.00 -7.32
CA ASN A 75 -2.37 -5.84 -6.42
C ASN A 75 -1.38 -4.75 -6.88
N ASN A 76 -1.74 -3.99 -7.92
CA ASN A 76 -0.94 -2.90 -8.44
C ASN A 76 -1.64 -1.56 -8.14
N PHE A 77 -1.00 -0.72 -7.32
CA PHE A 77 -1.57 0.57 -6.91
C PHE A 77 -1.75 1.56 -8.07
N ASP A 78 -0.83 1.57 -9.04
CA ASP A 78 -0.95 2.46 -10.20
C ASP A 78 -2.12 2.07 -11.09
N GLU A 79 -2.31 0.78 -11.32
CA GLU A 79 -3.47 0.23 -12.04
C GLU A 79 -4.76 0.50 -11.29
N ALA A 80 -4.79 0.37 -9.95
CA ALA A 80 -5.94 0.69 -9.12
C ALA A 80 -6.40 2.15 -9.31
N PHE A 81 -5.45 3.10 -9.34
CA PHE A 81 -5.75 4.51 -9.59
C PHE A 81 -6.23 4.78 -11.02
N GLU A 82 -5.75 4.01 -11.99
CA GLU A 82 -6.29 4.09 -13.35
C GLU A 82 -7.72 3.56 -13.43
N LEU A 83 -8.01 2.41 -12.84
CA LEU A 83 -9.33 1.78 -12.86
C LEU A 83 -10.40 2.68 -12.23
N VAL A 84 -10.11 3.30 -11.08
CA VAL A 84 -11.05 4.21 -10.42
C VAL A 84 -11.27 5.47 -11.26
N ASN A 85 -10.24 6.03 -11.88
CA ASN A 85 -10.36 7.22 -12.73
C ASN A 85 -10.98 6.94 -14.12
N LYS A 86 -10.95 5.70 -14.59
CA LYS A 86 -11.67 5.25 -15.78
C LYS A 86 -13.15 4.95 -15.47
N GLY A 87 -13.53 4.92 -14.19
CA GLY A 87 -14.87 4.59 -13.73
C GLY A 87 -15.19 3.10 -13.86
N GLU A 88 -14.19 2.24 -13.86
CA GLU A 88 -14.36 0.78 -13.84
C GLU A 88 -14.66 0.27 -12.42
N VAL A 89 -14.16 0.97 -11.41
CA VAL A 89 -14.52 0.82 -9.99
C VAL A 89 -14.93 2.17 -9.41
N ASP A 90 -15.63 2.17 -8.28
CA ASP A 90 -16.14 3.36 -7.62
C ASP A 90 -15.27 3.72 -6.41
N LEU A 91 -14.77 2.71 -5.71
CA LEU A 91 -13.98 2.85 -4.49
C LEU A 91 -12.77 1.93 -4.54
N VAL A 92 -11.62 2.44 -4.12
CA VAL A 92 -10.40 1.64 -3.86
C VAL A 92 -10.27 1.50 -2.34
N ALA A 93 -10.59 0.32 -1.82
CA ALA A 93 -10.56 -0.01 -0.40
C ALA A 93 -9.36 -0.89 -0.08
N MET A 94 -8.22 -0.25 0.09
CA MET A 94 -6.90 -0.84 0.38
C MET A 94 -6.15 0.01 1.41
N ASN A 95 -5.03 -0.48 1.92
CA ASN A 95 -4.06 0.28 2.70
C ASN A 95 -3.30 1.28 1.81
N LEU A 96 -3.95 2.41 1.50
CA LEU A 96 -3.32 3.44 0.68
C LEU A 96 -2.69 4.52 1.55
N SER A 97 -1.37 4.61 1.51
CA SER A 97 -0.65 5.74 2.12
C SER A 97 -1.00 7.04 1.41
N VAL A 98 -1.45 8.02 2.18
CA VAL A 98 -1.76 9.36 1.66
C VAL A 98 -0.45 10.09 1.38
N THR A 99 -0.18 10.38 0.10
CA THR A 99 0.98 11.17 -0.32
C THR A 99 0.56 12.31 -1.23
N PRO A 100 1.34 13.42 -1.27
CA PRO A 100 1.05 14.53 -2.20
C PRO A 100 0.98 14.11 -3.66
N GLU A 101 1.82 13.17 -4.08
CA GLU A 101 1.84 12.64 -5.45
C GLU A 101 0.55 11.88 -5.76
N ARG A 102 0.17 10.93 -4.90
CA ARG A 102 -1.06 10.13 -5.06
C ARG A 102 -2.31 11.01 -4.99
N SER A 103 -2.30 12.05 -4.13
CA SER A 103 -3.40 13.02 -4.00
C SER A 103 -3.62 13.87 -5.27
N GLN A 104 -2.66 13.93 -6.17
CA GLN A 104 -2.86 14.54 -7.49
C GLN A 104 -3.66 13.62 -8.42
N ARG A 105 -3.63 12.32 -8.21
CA ARG A 105 -4.23 11.29 -9.06
C ARG A 105 -5.62 10.87 -8.60
N VAL A 106 -5.87 10.78 -7.30
CA VAL A 106 -7.13 10.33 -6.71
C VAL A 106 -7.58 11.29 -5.60
N SER A 107 -8.82 11.15 -5.13
CA SER A 107 -9.31 11.83 -3.93
C SER A 107 -9.36 10.82 -2.78
N PHE A 108 -8.60 11.09 -1.72
CA PHE A 108 -8.57 10.26 -0.52
C PHE A 108 -9.72 10.58 0.42
N THR A 109 -10.24 9.56 1.08
CA THR A 109 -11.15 9.72 2.23
C THR A 109 -10.43 10.35 3.42
N ILE A 110 -11.16 10.67 4.49
CA ILE A 110 -10.54 10.89 5.79
C ILE A 110 -9.74 9.62 6.16
N PRO A 111 -8.60 9.76 6.86
CA PRO A 111 -7.83 8.61 7.28
C PRO A 111 -8.62 7.72 8.24
N TYR A 112 -8.63 6.41 8.00
CA TYR A 112 -9.20 5.42 8.92
C TYR A 112 -8.15 4.86 9.88
N SER A 113 -6.86 5.00 9.56
CA SER A 113 -5.73 4.52 10.37
C SER A 113 -4.45 5.29 10.06
N VAL A 114 -3.43 5.03 10.87
CA VAL A 114 -2.07 5.58 10.74
C VAL A 114 -1.08 4.45 10.81
N SER A 115 -0.12 4.41 9.89
CA SER A 115 0.96 3.42 9.89
C SER A 115 2.33 4.10 9.74
N ARG A 116 3.39 3.33 9.72
CA ARG A 116 4.76 3.73 9.35
C ARG A 116 5.47 2.56 8.69
N GLN A 117 6.53 2.84 7.96
CA GLN A 117 7.36 1.78 7.39
C GLN A 117 8.33 1.25 8.44
N VAL A 118 8.45 -0.07 8.50
CA VAL A 118 9.39 -0.78 9.37
C VAL A 118 10.28 -1.72 8.55
N LEU A 119 11.48 -1.91 9.03
CA LEU A 119 12.35 -2.98 8.54
C LEU A 119 11.83 -4.31 9.06
N VAL A 120 11.68 -5.26 8.16
CA VAL A 120 11.43 -6.66 8.50
C VAL A 120 12.74 -7.42 8.33
N GLN A 121 13.22 -8.03 9.40
CA GLN A 121 14.47 -8.78 9.46
C GLN A 121 14.30 -10.07 10.25
N ARG A 122 15.15 -11.07 10.01
CA ARG A 122 15.09 -12.34 10.72
C ARG A 122 15.96 -12.29 11.98
N LYS A 123 15.41 -12.78 13.09
CA LYS A 123 16.17 -13.04 14.33
C LYS A 123 17.25 -14.13 14.08
N PRO A 124 18.39 -14.09 14.78
CA PRO A 124 19.41 -15.14 14.70
C PRO A 124 18.84 -16.54 15.00
N ALA A 125 19.41 -17.61 14.46
CA ALA A 125 18.91 -18.98 14.62
C ALA A 125 18.76 -19.39 16.10
N ASN A 126 19.61 -18.87 16.98
CA ASN A 126 19.60 -19.15 18.42
C ASN A 126 18.87 -18.06 19.24
N TRP A 127 17.98 -17.27 18.65
CA TRP A 127 17.34 -16.10 19.29
C TRP A 127 16.61 -16.42 20.60
N GLN A 128 16.05 -17.63 20.71
CA GLN A 128 15.36 -18.08 21.94
C GLN A 128 16.29 -18.28 23.12
N GLN A 129 17.59 -18.44 22.87
CA GLN A 129 18.63 -18.63 23.91
C GLN A 129 19.30 -17.30 24.31
N LEU A 130 19.02 -16.21 23.57
CA LEU A 130 19.61 -14.91 23.79
C LEU A 130 18.79 -14.11 24.80
N THR A 131 19.48 -13.34 25.61
CA THR A 131 18.84 -12.29 26.39
C THR A 131 18.30 -11.20 25.45
N ARG A 132 17.34 -10.41 25.93
CA ARG A 132 16.80 -9.29 25.16
C ARG A 132 17.91 -8.33 24.70
N ASN A 133 18.88 -8.05 25.54
CA ASN A 133 19.98 -7.14 25.19
C ASN A 133 20.90 -7.73 24.10
N GLU A 134 21.25 -9.00 24.20
CA GLU A 134 22.04 -9.69 23.16
C GLU A 134 21.31 -9.74 21.83
N LEU A 135 20.01 -10.02 21.85
CA LEU A 135 19.19 -9.97 20.64
C LEU A 135 19.17 -8.57 20.03
N MET A 136 18.92 -7.53 20.82
CA MET A 136 18.93 -6.15 20.35
C MET A 136 20.26 -5.73 19.70
N GLN A 137 21.40 -6.18 20.23
CA GLN A 137 22.71 -5.89 19.66
C GLN A 137 22.99 -6.58 18.33
N ARG A 138 22.30 -7.70 18.04
CA ARG A 138 22.46 -8.48 16.80
C ARG A 138 21.50 -8.06 15.70
N MET A 139 20.52 -7.21 16.01
CA MET A 139 19.53 -6.73 15.08
C MET A 139 19.90 -5.32 14.59
N ILE A 140 19.52 -4.99 13.38
CA ILE A 140 19.59 -3.62 12.89
C ILE A 140 18.57 -2.79 13.70
N ARG A 141 19.04 -1.66 14.28
CA ARG A 141 18.21 -0.76 15.08
C ARG A 141 18.18 0.66 14.54
N PHE A 142 19.17 1.01 13.74
CA PHE A 142 19.27 2.34 13.16
C PHE A 142 19.20 2.24 11.63
N PRO A 143 18.44 3.12 10.96
CA PRO A 143 18.38 3.13 9.50
C PRO A 143 19.75 3.26 8.81
N GLY A 144 20.72 3.93 9.45
CA GLY A 144 22.09 4.04 8.94
C GLY A 144 22.83 2.71 8.78
N ASP A 145 22.46 1.70 9.57
CA ASP A 145 23.07 0.36 9.49
C ASP A 145 22.62 -0.45 8.26
N LEU A 146 21.69 0.11 7.46
CA LEU A 146 21.25 -0.45 6.19
C LEU A 146 22.19 -0.13 5.02
N ALA A 147 23.21 0.72 5.24
CA ALA A 147 24.23 1.00 4.24
C ALA A 147 24.81 -0.29 3.65
N ARG A 148 24.86 -0.36 2.30
CA ARG A 148 25.39 -1.48 1.52
C ARG A 148 24.65 -2.82 1.69
N LYS A 149 23.44 -2.80 2.25
CA LYS A 149 22.59 -4.00 2.34
C LYS A 149 21.63 -4.09 1.16
N GLU A 150 21.29 -5.31 0.78
CA GLU A 150 20.23 -5.57 -0.19
C GLU A 150 18.88 -5.61 0.54
N ILE A 151 17.94 -4.79 0.08
CA ILE A 151 16.58 -4.74 0.64
C ILE A 151 15.58 -4.95 -0.49
N TYR A 152 14.71 -5.90 -0.30
CA TYR A 152 13.70 -6.29 -1.28
C TYR A 152 12.39 -5.58 -0.97
N VAL A 153 11.73 -5.04 -2.00
CA VAL A 153 10.45 -4.33 -1.87
C VAL A 153 9.48 -4.68 -3.00
N GLN A 154 8.20 -4.59 -2.72
CA GLN A 154 7.15 -4.75 -3.72
C GLN A 154 7.15 -3.55 -4.67
N ALA A 155 6.97 -3.81 -5.96
CA ALA A 155 6.84 -2.79 -6.99
C ALA A 155 5.63 -1.86 -6.74
N GLY A 156 5.81 -0.56 -7.02
CA GLY A 156 4.74 0.44 -6.93
C GLY A 156 4.35 0.86 -5.51
N THR A 157 5.04 0.35 -4.48
CA THR A 157 4.85 0.80 -3.09
C THR A 157 5.66 2.05 -2.78
N ILE A 158 5.31 2.74 -1.70
CA ILE A 158 6.10 3.87 -1.19
C ILE A 158 7.45 3.43 -0.57
N HIS A 159 7.65 2.13 -0.36
CA HIS A 159 8.83 1.57 0.28
C HIS A 159 10.10 1.82 -0.55
N GLU A 160 10.01 1.68 -1.88
CA GLU A 160 11.11 1.97 -2.80
C GLU A 160 11.57 3.43 -2.68
N GLN A 161 10.62 4.37 -2.77
CA GLN A 161 10.94 5.79 -2.66
C GLN A 161 11.51 6.15 -1.29
N ARG A 162 11.02 5.51 -0.23
CA ARG A 162 11.57 5.70 1.12
C ARG A 162 13.03 5.27 1.21
N LEU A 163 13.38 4.10 0.67
CA LEU A 163 14.76 3.62 0.67
C LEU A 163 15.69 4.52 -0.16
N ILE A 164 15.22 5.02 -1.31
CA ILE A 164 15.97 5.99 -2.12
C ILE A 164 16.22 7.28 -1.32
N ASN A 165 15.23 7.78 -0.59
CA ASN A 165 15.40 8.95 0.26
C ASN A 165 16.35 8.66 1.43
N LEU A 166 16.24 7.47 2.02
CA LEU A 166 17.11 7.04 3.11
C LEU A 166 18.58 6.98 2.65
N CYS A 167 18.90 6.52 1.43
CA CYS A 167 20.25 6.59 0.88
C CYS A 167 20.83 8.01 0.95
N LYS A 168 20.01 9.01 0.61
CA LYS A 168 20.42 10.43 0.67
C LYS A 168 20.61 10.90 2.11
N GLU A 169 19.76 10.46 3.02
CA GLU A 169 19.82 10.82 4.45
C GLU A 169 21.07 10.26 5.13
N ILE A 170 21.44 9.01 4.83
CA ILE A 170 22.60 8.33 5.43
C ILE A 170 23.92 8.64 4.71
N GLY A 171 23.86 9.21 3.49
CA GLY A 171 25.04 9.50 2.67
C GLY A 171 25.76 8.25 2.12
N ASP A 172 25.06 7.11 2.07
CA ASP A 172 25.59 5.85 1.52
C ASP A 172 24.48 5.12 0.71
N THR A 173 24.83 4.04 0.04
CA THR A 173 23.93 3.30 -0.85
C THR A 173 23.25 2.14 -0.14
N ILE A 174 21.94 1.99 -0.35
CA ILE A 174 21.17 0.77 -0.08
C ILE A 174 20.86 0.12 -1.43
N TYR A 175 21.10 -1.18 -1.57
CA TYR A 175 20.79 -1.91 -2.80
C TYR A 175 19.31 -2.32 -2.81
N VAL A 176 18.45 -1.46 -3.37
CA VAL A 176 17.01 -1.74 -3.48
C VAL A 176 16.76 -2.74 -4.59
N LYS A 177 16.08 -3.83 -4.28
CA LYS A 177 15.70 -4.90 -5.20
C LYS A 177 14.19 -5.00 -5.30
N ILE A 178 13.68 -4.98 -6.52
CA ILE A 178 12.27 -5.18 -6.81
C ILE A 178 12.09 -6.57 -7.43
N ILE A 179 11.25 -7.40 -6.83
CA ILE A 179 10.89 -8.70 -7.41
C ILE A 179 9.49 -8.55 -8.03
N PRO A 180 9.37 -8.58 -9.37
CA PRO A 180 8.08 -8.46 -10.02
C PRO A 180 7.11 -9.57 -9.59
N GLY A 181 5.85 -9.20 -9.34
CA GLY A 181 4.79 -10.13 -8.99
C GLY A 181 4.76 -10.61 -7.54
N TYR A 182 5.73 -10.20 -6.71
CA TYR A 182 5.72 -10.53 -5.29
C TYR A 182 5.02 -9.43 -4.47
N SER A 183 4.14 -9.85 -3.57
CA SER A 183 3.54 -8.96 -2.57
C SER A 183 4.47 -8.75 -1.38
N THR A 184 4.22 -7.71 -0.59
CA THR A 184 4.95 -7.44 0.66
C THR A 184 4.92 -8.64 1.61
N GLU A 185 3.78 -9.32 1.76
CA GLU A 185 3.65 -10.52 2.62
C GLU A 185 4.51 -11.70 2.12
N GLN A 186 4.58 -11.90 0.81
CA GLN A 186 5.46 -12.92 0.24
C GLN A 186 6.94 -12.59 0.51
N LEU A 187 7.33 -11.31 0.43
CA LEU A 187 8.68 -10.89 0.80
C LEU A 187 8.94 -11.08 2.30
N ILE A 188 7.97 -10.81 3.17
CA ILE A 188 8.06 -11.11 4.61
C ILE A 188 8.28 -12.61 4.85
N SER A 189 7.52 -13.47 4.16
CA SER A 189 7.70 -14.93 4.23
C SER A 189 9.10 -15.35 3.77
N MET A 190 9.65 -14.70 2.72
CA MET A 190 11.02 -14.96 2.25
C MET A 190 12.08 -14.54 3.28
N VAL A 191 11.84 -13.46 4.05
CA VAL A 191 12.70 -13.10 5.19
C VAL A 191 12.61 -14.17 6.27
N ALA A 192 11.40 -14.60 6.64
CA ALA A 192 11.18 -15.59 7.70
C ALA A 192 11.88 -16.94 7.39
N ASN A 193 11.83 -17.41 6.14
CA ASN A 193 12.44 -18.67 5.71
C ASN A 193 13.92 -18.55 5.34
N GLY A 194 14.48 -17.31 5.28
CA GLY A 194 15.90 -17.07 5.04
C GLY A 194 16.31 -16.98 3.58
N THR A 195 15.37 -16.84 2.66
CA THR A 195 15.65 -16.64 1.22
C THR A 195 16.23 -15.26 0.96
N ILE A 196 15.75 -14.25 1.69
CA ILE A 196 16.26 -12.88 1.69
C ILE A 196 16.50 -12.43 3.13
N ASP A 197 17.34 -11.42 3.34
CA ASP A 197 17.67 -10.94 4.68
C ASP A 197 16.72 -9.84 5.16
N PHE A 198 16.28 -8.94 4.26
CA PHE A 198 15.54 -7.74 4.61
C PHE A 198 14.42 -7.44 3.61
N THR A 199 13.28 -7.00 4.15
CA THR A 199 12.24 -6.30 3.38
C THR A 199 11.72 -5.10 4.18
N VAL A 200 10.91 -4.28 3.54
CA VAL A 200 10.19 -3.15 4.16
C VAL A 200 8.70 -3.41 4.07
N SER A 201 7.99 -3.11 5.14
CA SER A 201 6.54 -3.24 5.21
C SER A 201 5.93 -2.10 6.00
N ASP A 202 4.64 -1.88 5.81
CA ASP A 202 3.84 -1.10 6.74
C ASP A 202 3.75 -1.85 8.07
N GLU A 203 3.77 -1.11 9.18
CA GLU A 203 3.87 -1.67 10.55
C GLU A 203 2.73 -2.64 10.85
N ASP A 204 1.51 -2.33 10.45
CA ASP A 204 0.32 -3.17 10.64
C ASP A 204 0.43 -4.52 9.90
N VAL A 205 0.90 -4.51 8.65
CA VAL A 205 1.17 -5.73 7.87
C VAL A 205 2.28 -6.55 8.51
N ALA A 206 3.37 -5.90 8.95
CA ALA A 206 4.48 -6.56 9.62
C ALA A 206 4.07 -7.19 10.94
N MET A 207 3.28 -6.47 11.78
CA MET A 207 2.74 -6.97 13.04
C MET A 207 1.87 -8.21 12.88
N LEU A 208 0.99 -8.23 11.87
CA LEU A 208 0.19 -9.41 11.59
C LEU A 208 1.08 -10.60 11.21
N ASN A 209 2.07 -10.39 10.34
CA ASN A 209 2.98 -11.46 9.92
C ASN A 209 3.88 -11.96 11.05
N GLU A 210 4.28 -11.11 12.01
CA GLU A 210 5.05 -11.51 13.20
C GLU A 210 4.28 -12.52 14.06
N THR A 211 2.94 -12.52 14.03
CA THR A 211 2.13 -13.53 14.72
C THR A 211 2.25 -14.93 14.10
N PHE A 212 2.57 -15.03 12.82
CA PHE A 212 2.77 -16.30 12.10
C PHE A 212 4.24 -16.74 12.07
N TYR A 213 5.17 -15.77 12.13
CA TYR A 213 6.61 -16.00 12.02
C TYR A 213 7.33 -15.41 13.23
N GLU A 214 7.39 -16.18 14.35
CA GLU A 214 8.00 -15.75 15.62
C GLU A 214 9.47 -15.34 15.48
N ASN A 215 10.15 -15.78 14.41
CA ASN A 215 11.55 -15.48 14.12
C ASN A 215 11.75 -14.13 13.39
N LEU A 216 10.71 -13.36 13.18
CA LEU A 216 10.81 -12.01 12.62
C LEU A 216 11.05 -10.95 13.72
N ASP A 217 11.70 -9.88 13.33
CA ASP A 217 11.85 -8.65 14.10
C ASP A 217 11.45 -7.47 13.21
N ILE A 218 10.57 -6.62 13.73
CA ILE A 218 9.97 -5.49 13.03
C ILE A 218 10.14 -4.17 13.79
N GLN A 219 11.03 -4.14 14.79
CA GLN A 219 11.13 -3.03 15.75
C GLN A 219 11.90 -1.80 15.21
N THR A 220 12.37 -1.83 13.97
CA THR A 220 13.18 -0.75 13.40
C THR A 220 12.34 0.11 12.46
N PRO A 221 11.89 1.31 12.88
CA PRO A 221 11.14 2.20 12.02
C PRO A 221 12.05 2.82 10.96
N LEU A 222 11.55 2.88 9.73
CA LEU A 222 12.23 3.49 8.58
C LEU A 222 11.60 4.81 8.15
N SER A 223 10.39 5.13 8.62
CA SER A 223 9.71 6.37 8.31
C SER A 223 9.03 6.96 9.54
N VAL A 224 8.62 8.23 9.44
CA VAL A 224 7.60 8.82 10.31
C VAL A 224 6.23 8.18 10.03
N ARG A 225 5.26 8.39 10.91
CA ARG A 225 3.90 7.94 10.70
C ARG A 225 3.23 8.69 9.55
N TYR A 226 2.34 8.01 8.83
CA TYR A 226 1.54 8.56 7.75
C TYR A 226 0.12 8.00 7.79
N ASP A 227 -0.80 8.75 7.21
CA ASP A 227 -2.21 8.39 7.14
C ASP A 227 -2.47 7.29 6.11
N LEU A 228 -3.37 6.37 6.47
CA LEU A 228 -3.95 5.36 5.59
C LEU A 228 -5.40 5.73 5.30
N ALA A 229 -5.78 5.77 4.04
CA ALA A 229 -7.11 6.13 3.59
C ALA A 229 -7.56 5.30 2.39
N TRP A 230 -8.86 5.27 2.13
CA TRP A 230 -9.42 4.78 0.87
C TRP A 230 -9.37 5.88 -0.19
N ALA A 231 -9.63 5.51 -1.44
CA ALA A 231 -9.62 6.47 -2.52
C ALA A 231 -10.82 6.31 -3.47
N VAL A 232 -11.30 7.45 -3.97
CA VAL A 232 -12.27 7.53 -5.05
C VAL A 232 -11.66 8.25 -6.25
N ALA A 233 -12.33 8.21 -7.40
CA ALA A 233 -11.89 8.93 -8.58
C ALA A 233 -11.69 10.42 -8.29
N LYS A 234 -10.66 11.00 -8.90
CA LYS A 234 -10.35 12.42 -8.74
C LYS A 234 -11.53 13.29 -9.13
N GLY A 235 -12.03 14.08 -8.15
CA GLY A 235 -13.17 14.98 -8.34
C GLY A 235 -14.55 14.37 -8.08
N ASN A 236 -14.65 13.10 -7.68
CA ASN A 236 -15.92 12.49 -7.24
C ASN A 236 -16.26 12.91 -5.81
N SER A 237 -16.64 14.17 -5.62
CA SER A 237 -16.90 14.76 -4.29
C SER A 237 -18.11 14.14 -3.60
N THR A 238 -19.19 13.85 -4.33
CA THR A 238 -20.42 13.30 -3.73
C THR A 238 -20.21 11.93 -3.09
N LEU A 239 -19.51 11.03 -3.77
CA LEU A 239 -19.17 9.74 -3.18
C LEU A 239 -18.15 9.89 -2.04
N LEU A 240 -17.15 10.77 -2.21
CA LEU A 240 -16.15 11.06 -1.19
C LEU A 240 -16.80 11.54 0.12
N ASP A 241 -17.66 12.52 0.02
CA ASP A 241 -18.35 13.11 1.18
C ASP A 241 -19.23 12.06 1.87
N THR A 242 -19.90 11.20 1.11
CA THR A 242 -20.72 10.12 1.65
C THR A 242 -19.88 9.09 2.40
N VAL A 243 -18.76 8.67 1.82
CA VAL A 243 -17.84 7.72 2.49
C VAL A 243 -17.24 8.35 3.74
N ASN A 244 -16.84 9.62 3.69
CA ASN A 244 -16.29 10.35 4.83
C ASN A 244 -17.28 10.53 5.99
N LEU A 245 -18.56 10.68 5.69
CA LEU A 245 -19.61 10.76 6.71
C LEU A 245 -19.90 9.40 7.36
N TRP A 246 -19.64 8.33 6.64
CA TRP A 246 -19.84 6.97 7.13
C TRP A 246 -18.65 6.49 7.97
N LEU A 247 -17.40 6.84 7.60
CA LEU A 247 -16.18 6.53 8.34
C LEU A 247 -16.14 7.24 9.71
#